data_50f28c2b69ccc59c4e6e59ff0bd457b6
#
_entry.id   50f28c2b69ccc59c4e6e59ff0bd457b6
#
_cell.length_a   1.000
_cell.length_b   1.000
_cell.length_c   1.000
_cell.angle_alpha   90.00
_cell.angle_beta   90.00
_cell.angle_gamma   90.00
#
_symmetry.space_group_name_H-M   'P 1'
#
loop_
_entity.id
_entity.type
_entity.pdbx_description
1 polymer ?
#
loop_
_entity_poly.entity_id
_entity_poly.type
_entity_poly.pdbx_seq_one_letter_code
_entity_poly.pdbx_strand_id
1 'polypeptide(L)'
;MNKKLPSLCCAVASLVIPLLTFGATEDCEPGEPKISVFASFIRAIARQRGVSKAQAADLLYEMGVRGFDAGPSEPDLDELAGTRLKPINLYYFPDWFGRKKGGGVLSPEACLSRAAKLGVPRIMVVPPGFTDGKDNLGEFERILAHMREFVAMAKSRSIIVTVEDFGGTANCCSYAKYLKRFLDEIPDLRFALDSGNLYYAGRGEDILEMMAFAKGRIGHVHLKDQSKDDNRGYVTLGMGAVPNERVVKEVAASGYDGWYTLENPVGDVLNDSVRQVALLKSWLAAARRSGCAGSTSGNR
;
A
#
# COMPACT_ATOMS: atom_id res chain seq x y z
N MET A 1 -13.92 -72.82 -32.22
CA MET A 1 -12.76 -72.39 -31.38
C MET A 1 -12.75 -70.93 -31.31
N ASN A 2 -13.36 -70.38 -30.23
CA ASN A 2 -13.48 -68.93 -29.98
C ASN A 2 -12.34 -68.51 -29.11
N LYS A 3 -11.46 -67.67 -29.63
CA LYS A 3 -10.45 -66.96 -28.83
C LYS A 3 -10.97 -65.58 -28.44
N LYS A 4 -11.23 -65.38 -27.16
CA LYS A 4 -11.52 -64.03 -26.53
C LYS A 4 -10.22 -63.28 -26.44
N LEU A 5 -10.23 -62.00 -26.93
CA LEU A 5 -9.21 -61.01 -26.65
C LEU A 5 -9.45 -60.36 -25.27
N PRO A 6 -8.41 -60.05 -24.50
CA PRO A 6 -8.56 -59.36 -23.25
C PRO A 6 -8.72 -57.85 -23.46
N SER A 7 -9.66 -57.26 -22.72
CA SER A 7 -9.94 -55.84 -22.60
C SER A 7 -8.79 -55.16 -21.88
N LEU A 8 -8.18 -54.13 -22.53
CA LEU A 8 -7.17 -53.27 -21.94
C LEU A 8 -7.88 -52.09 -21.23
N CYS A 9 -7.92 -52.16 -19.92
CA CYS A 9 -8.40 -51.07 -19.09
C CYS A 9 -7.30 -50.00 -18.99
N CYS A 10 -7.44 -48.89 -19.72
CA CYS A 10 -6.60 -47.70 -19.51
C CYS A 10 -6.98 -47.00 -18.20
N ALA A 11 -6.15 -47.20 -17.20
CA ALA A 11 -6.22 -46.38 -15.98
C ALA A 11 -5.61 -44.99 -16.26
N VAL A 12 -6.45 -43.97 -16.33
CA VAL A 12 -6.01 -42.59 -16.38
C VAL A 12 -5.62 -42.20 -14.94
N ALA A 13 -4.32 -42.17 -14.68
CA ALA A 13 -3.80 -41.60 -13.43
C ALA A 13 -3.94 -40.08 -13.50
N SER A 14 -4.92 -39.53 -12.76
CA SER A 14 -5.03 -38.10 -12.53
C SER A 14 -3.85 -37.65 -11.67
N LEU A 15 -2.90 -36.97 -12.30
CA LEU A 15 -1.82 -36.28 -11.61
C LEU A 15 -2.41 -35.07 -10.90
N VAL A 16 -2.70 -35.20 -9.61
CA VAL A 16 -3.01 -34.08 -8.75
C VAL A 16 -1.69 -33.35 -8.48
N ILE A 17 -1.43 -32.29 -9.23
CA ILE A 17 -0.36 -31.36 -8.91
C ILE A 17 -0.83 -30.57 -7.68
N PRO A 18 -0.14 -30.64 -6.53
CA PRO A 18 -0.48 -29.78 -5.43
C PRO A 18 -0.22 -28.34 -5.86
N LEU A 19 -1.26 -27.50 -5.88
CA LEU A 19 -1.11 -26.04 -5.93
C LEU A 19 -0.25 -25.65 -4.72
N LEU A 20 1.02 -25.39 -4.95
CA LEU A 20 1.85 -24.69 -4.00
C LEU A 20 1.28 -23.28 -3.88
N THR A 21 0.40 -23.08 -2.91
CA THR A 21 0.04 -21.75 -2.43
C THR A 21 1.29 -21.17 -1.77
N PHE A 22 2.06 -20.42 -2.54
CA PHE A 22 2.99 -19.45 -2.00
C PHE A 22 2.16 -18.30 -1.42
N GLY A 23 1.47 -18.56 -0.33
CA GLY A 23 1.02 -17.53 0.58
C GLY A 23 2.26 -17.12 1.38
N ALA A 24 2.80 -15.93 1.09
CA ALA A 24 3.63 -15.26 2.07
C ALA A 24 2.78 -15.19 3.35
N THR A 25 3.10 -15.98 4.36
CA THR A 25 2.50 -15.89 5.68
C THR A 25 2.87 -14.51 6.21
N GLU A 26 1.90 -13.61 6.27
CA GLU A 26 2.08 -12.35 6.96
C GLU A 26 2.39 -12.72 8.42
N ASP A 27 3.61 -12.41 8.88
CA ASP A 27 4.11 -12.72 10.24
C ASP A 27 3.43 -11.83 11.30
N CYS A 28 2.09 -11.71 11.24
CA CYS A 28 1.29 -11.03 12.24
C CYS A 28 0.44 -12.05 12.98
N GLU A 29 0.46 -12.00 14.30
CA GLU A 29 -0.45 -12.78 15.11
C GLU A 29 -1.91 -12.45 14.77
N PRO A 30 -2.82 -13.43 14.75
CA PRO A 30 -4.23 -13.18 14.49
C PRO A 30 -4.78 -12.10 15.44
N GLY A 31 -5.26 -10.99 14.86
CA GLY A 31 -5.80 -9.87 15.61
C GLY A 31 -4.78 -8.77 15.96
N GLU A 32 -3.49 -8.92 15.66
CA GLU A 32 -2.52 -7.83 15.77
C GLU A 32 -2.70 -6.83 14.60
N PRO A 33 -2.63 -5.49 14.86
CA PRO A 33 -2.69 -4.51 13.78
C PRO A 33 -1.48 -4.64 12.84
N LYS A 34 -1.72 -4.64 11.54
CA LYS A 34 -0.68 -4.64 10.52
C LYS A 34 -0.12 -3.23 10.36
N ILE A 35 0.99 -2.93 11.02
CA ILE A 35 1.64 -1.63 11.01
C ILE A 35 2.94 -1.73 10.24
N SER A 36 3.15 -0.79 9.31
CA SER A 36 4.38 -0.63 8.55
C SER A 36 4.87 0.82 8.56
N VAL A 37 6.07 1.02 8.06
CA VAL A 37 6.69 2.33 7.92
C VAL A 37 7.32 2.46 6.52
N PHE A 38 7.58 3.67 6.06
CA PHE A 38 8.47 3.83 4.92
C PHE A 38 9.90 3.45 5.30
N ALA A 39 10.66 2.91 4.35
CA ALA A 39 12.07 2.54 4.52
C ALA A 39 12.94 3.71 5.01
N SER A 40 12.49 4.94 4.80
CA SER A 40 13.11 6.16 5.33
C SER A 40 13.20 6.19 6.87
N PHE A 41 12.27 5.56 7.60
CA PHE A 41 12.32 5.41 9.05
C PHE A 41 13.52 4.57 9.48
N ILE A 42 13.73 3.41 8.84
CA ILE A 42 14.84 2.52 9.15
C ILE A 42 16.17 3.26 8.94
N ARG A 43 16.30 3.94 7.79
CA ARG A 43 17.51 4.72 7.46
C ARG A 43 17.74 5.89 8.43
N ALA A 44 16.68 6.58 8.80
CA ALA A 44 16.78 7.71 9.72
C ALA A 44 17.21 7.27 11.12
N ILE A 45 16.61 6.20 11.65
CA ILE A 45 16.98 5.63 12.95
C ILE A 45 18.43 5.12 12.92
N ALA A 46 18.81 4.36 11.88
CA ALA A 46 20.18 3.85 11.74
C ALA A 46 21.19 5.00 11.78
N ARG A 47 20.95 6.07 11.03
CA ARG A 47 21.81 7.26 11.02
C ARG A 47 21.82 8.01 12.36
N GLN A 48 20.65 8.25 12.95
CA GLN A 48 20.53 9.03 14.18
C GLN A 48 21.12 8.30 15.40
N ARG A 49 21.05 6.97 15.44
CA ARG A 49 21.53 6.14 16.54
C ARG A 49 22.94 5.59 16.31
N GLY A 50 23.50 5.72 15.10
CA GLY A 50 24.79 5.13 14.77
C GLY A 50 24.79 3.61 14.75
N VAL A 51 23.65 2.99 14.38
CA VAL A 51 23.46 1.53 14.34
C VAL A 51 23.28 1.04 12.91
N SER A 52 23.36 -0.28 12.68
CA SER A 52 23.05 -0.87 11.38
C SER A 52 21.55 -0.75 11.05
N LYS A 53 21.19 -0.86 9.76
CA LYS A 53 19.77 -0.89 9.33
C LYS A 53 19.02 -2.09 9.91
N ALA A 54 19.70 -3.23 10.08
CA ALA A 54 19.13 -4.41 10.73
C ALA A 54 18.76 -4.11 12.20
N GLN A 55 19.66 -3.49 12.96
CA GLN A 55 19.37 -3.07 14.34
C GLN A 55 18.25 -2.02 14.40
N ALA A 56 18.21 -1.07 13.46
CA ALA A 56 17.13 -0.09 13.38
C ALA A 56 15.78 -0.77 13.07
N ALA A 57 15.76 -1.77 12.19
CA ALA A 57 14.59 -2.58 11.90
C ALA A 57 14.14 -3.40 13.13
N ASP A 58 15.07 -3.96 13.90
CA ASP A 58 14.76 -4.67 15.15
C ASP A 58 14.08 -3.74 16.17
N LEU A 59 14.58 -2.51 16.33
CA LEU A 59 13.94 -1.53 17.21
C LEU A 59 12.49 -1.23 16.81
N LEU A 60 12.22 -1.08 15.53
CA LEU A 60 10.87 -0.89 15.01
C LEU A 60 10.00 -2.15 15.20
N TYR A 61 10.58 -3.33 14.99
CA TYR A 61 9.88 -4.60 15.17
C TYR A 61 9.41 -4.80 16.62
N GLU A 62 10.24 -4.46 17.60
CA GLU A 62 9.88 -4.54 19.03
C GLU A 62 8.74 -3.58 19.41
N MET A 63 8.51 -2.51 18.65
CA MET A 63 7.34 -1.62 18.82
C MET A 63 6.05 -2.21 18.22
N GLY A 64 6.15 -3.26 17.41
CA GLY A 64 5.03 -3.88 16.70
C GLY A 64 4.90 -3.45 15.23
N VAL A 65 5.91 -2.82 14.65
CA VAL A 65 6.02 -2.67 13.19
C VAL A 65 6.40 -4.03 12.60
N ARG A 66 5.78 -4.41 11.48
CA ARG A 66 6.01 -5.71 10.84
C ARG A 66 6.50 -5.60 9.41
N GLY A 67 6.30 -4.45 8.76
CA GLY A 67 6.65 -4.26 7.38
C GLY A 67 7.17 -2.87 7.05
N PHE A 68 7.59 -2.71 5.80
CA PHE A 68 7.97 -1.41 5.28
C PHE A 68 7.58 -1.25 3.81
N ASP A 69 7.42 0.00 3.39
CA ASP A 69 7.22 0.43 2.01
C ASP A 69 8.51 1.03 1.47
N ALA A 70 8.84 0.74 0.21
CA ALA A 70 10.06 1.24 -0.43
C ALA A 70 9.86 1.49 -1.93
N GLY A 71 10.74 2.30 -2.53
CA GLY A 71 10.83 2.41 -3.98
C GLY A 71 11.52 1.19 -4.60
N PRO A 72 11.08 0.71 -5.78
CA PRO A 72 11.65 -0.49 -6.38
C PRO A 72 13.11 -0.30 -6.85
N SER A 73 13.55 0.95 -7.05
CA SER A 73 14.90 1.30 -7.48
C SER A 73 15.83 1.69 -6.31
N GLU A 74 15.37 1.59 -5.07
CA GLU A 74 16.21 1.96 -3.93
C GLU A 74 17.43 1.03 -3.81
N PRO A 75 18.65 1.59 -3.68
CA PRO A 75 19.89 0.82 -3.80
C PRO A 75 20.09 -0.18 -2.66
N ASP A 76 19.51 0.08 -1.50
CA ASP A 76 19.62 -0.76 -0.30
C ASP A 76 18.38 -1.64 -0.05
N LEU A 77 17.47 -1.76 -1.02
CA LEU A 77 16.24 -2.51 -0.87
C LEU A 77 16.48 -4.01 -0.58
N ASP A 78 17.51 -4.63 -1.19
CA ASP A 78 17.85 -6.03 -0.90
C ASP A 78 18.40 -6.20 0.54
N GLU A 79 19.19 -5.24 1.02
CA GLU A 79 19.67 -5.22 2.42
C GLU A 79 18.49 -5.10 3.39
N LEU A 80 17.58 -4.15 3.14
CA LEU A 80 16.39 -3.94 3.97
C LEU A 80 15.46 -5.14 3.97
N ALA A 81 15.28 -5.79 2.82
CA ALA A 81 14.45 -7.00 2.70
C ALA A 81 15.03 -8.19 3.48
N GLY A 82 16.33 -8.18 3.79
CA GLY A 82 17.01 -9.16 4.64
C GLY A 82 16.84 -8.91 6.15
N THR A 83 16.18 -7.83 6.58
CA THR A 83 15.92 -7.53 8.00
C THR A 83 14.68 -8.28 8.52
N ARG A 84 14.36 -8.09 9.82
CA ARG A 84 13.13 -8.64 10.41
C ARG A 84 11.86 -8.04 9.82
N LEU A 85 11.91 -6.78 9.35
CA LEU A 85 10.77 -6.14 8.68
C LEU A 85 10.67 -6.63 7.22
N LYS A 86 9.46 -6.88 6.77
CA LYS A 86 9.22 -7.37 5.41
C LYS A 86 8.84 -6.22 4.47
N PRO A 87 9.34 -6.19 3.23
CA PRO A 87 8.82 -5.27 2.24
C PRO A 87 7.40 -5.70 1.86
N ILE A 88 6.41 -4.86 2.18
CA ILE A 88 4.99 -5.20 2.00
C ILE A 88 4.36 -4.45 0.83
N ASN A 89 4.99 -3.40 0.37
CA ASN A 89 4.54 -2.59 -0.75
C ASN A 89 5.73 -1.90 -1.44
N LEU A 90 5.70 -1.81 -2.77
CA LEU A 90 6.59 -0.95 -3.53
C LEU A 90 5.82 0.25 -4.07
N TYR A 91 6.25 1.47 -3.74
CA TYR A 91 5.69 2.67 -4.36
C TYR A 91 6.40 2.93 -5.69
N TYR A 92 5.62 2.93 -6.78
CA TYR A 92 6.13 3.00 -8.14
C TYR A 92 5.62 4.24 -8.86
N PHE A 93 6.56 5.04 -9.37
CA PHE A 93 6.31 6.22 -10.17
C PHE A 93 6.72 5.94 -11.62
N PRO A 94 5.87 5.33 -12.44
CA PRO A 94 6.22 4.94 -13.80
C PRO A 94 6.54 6.15 -14.69
N ASP A 95 7.37 5.92 -15.70
CA ASP A 95 7.60 6.87 -16.79
C ASP A 95 6.94 6.37 -18.08
N TRP A 96 5.62 6.27 -18.08
CA TRP A 96 4.86 5.75 -19.22
C TRP A 96 4.99 6.58 -20.50
N PHE A 97 5.50 7.81 -20.40
CA PHE A 97 5.60 8.72 -21.52
C PHE A 97 7.05 9.08 -21.92
N GLY A 98 8.04 8.46 -21.29
CA GLY A 98 9.45 8.74 -21.57
C GLY A 98 9.90 10.16 -21.22
N ARG A 99 9.30 10.77 -20.19
CA ARG A 99 9.55 12.16 -19.80
C ARG A 99 10.70 12.35 -18.83
N LYS A 100 11.10 11.30 -18.11
CA LYS A 100 12.16 11.37 -17.09
C LYS A 100 13.53 11.23 -17.75
N LYS A 101 14.31 12.29 -17.70
CA LYS A 101 15.71 12.28 -18.17
C LYS A 101 16.62 11.66 -17.11
N GLY A 102 17.58 10.83 -17.54
CA GLY A 102 18.69 10.40 -16.68
C GLY A 102 18.60 8.99 -16.10
N GLY A 103 17.62 8.17 -16.46
CA GLY A 103 17.53 6.78 -15.99
C GLY A 103 17.00 6.67 -14.54
N GLY A 104 17.04 5.45 -13.97
CA GLY A 104 16.62 5.21 -12.58
C GLY A 104 15.16 4.83 -12.38
N VAL A 105 14.29 5.03 -13.38
CA VAL A 105 12.92 4.52 -13.36
C VAL A 105 12.89 3.15 -13.99
N LEU A 106 12.48 2.15 -13.23
CA LEU A 106 12.28 0.81 -13.75
C LEU A 106 11.14 0.79 -14.78
N SER A 107 11.28 -0.03 -15.82
CA SER A 107 10.14 -0.36 -16.67
C SER A 107 9.07 -1.10 -15.85
N PRO A 108 7.80 -1.11 -16.30
CA PRO A 108 6.72 -1.88 -15.66
C PRO A 108 7.11 -3.33 -15.39
N GLU A 109 7.70 -4.01 -16.38
CA GLU A 109 8.16 -5.39 -16.27
C GLU A 109 9.26 -5.56 -15.21
N ALA A 110 10.25 -4.66 -15.20
CA ALA A 110 11.34 -4.70 -14.23
C ALA A 110 10.84 -4.43 -12.79
N CYS A 111 9.87 -3.53 -12.62
CA CYS A 111 9.23 -3.28 -11.32
C CYS A 111 8.50 -4.53 -10.81
N LEU A 112 7.69 -5.17 -11.66
CA LEU A 112 6.98 -6.40 -11.32
C LEU A 112 7.93 -7.56 -11.01
N SER A 113 8.99 -7.71 -11.79
CA SER A 113 10.02 -8.73 -11.55
C SER A 113 10.75 -8.48 -10.23
N ARG A 114 11.00 -7.22 -9.89
CA ARG A 114 11.60 -6.83 -8.60
C ARG A 114 10.69 -7.18 -7.43
N ALA A 115 9.40 -6.85 -7.51
CA ALA A 115 8.43 -7.21 -6.50
C ALA A 115 8.33 -8.73 -6.32
N ALA A 116 8.23 -9.49 -7.41
CA ALA A 116 8.17 -10.95 -7.37
C ALA A 116 9.44 -11.57 -6.75
N LYS A 117 10.64 -11.08 -7.12
CA LYS A 117 11.92 -11.52 -6.54
C LYS A 117 11.98 -11.34 -5.03
N LEU A 118 11.44 -10.25 -4.52
CA LEU A 118 11.45 -9.91 -3.09
C LEU A 118 10.24 -10.45 -2.32
N GLY A 119 9.30 -11.12 -2.99
CA GLY A 119 8.07 -11.61 -2.39
C GLY A 119 7.11 -10.48 -1.96
N VAL A 120 7.22 -9.29 -2.57
CA VAL A 120 6.36 -8.14 -2.23
C VAL A 120 4.98 -8.34 -2.85
N PRO A 121 3.92 -8.39 -2.03
CA PRO A 121 2.59 -8.74 -2.51
C PRO A 121 1.85 -7.59 -3.19
N ARG A 122 2.38 -6.35 -3.11
CA ARG A 122 1.66 -5.14 -3.54
C ARG A 122 2.59 -4.13 -4.22
N ILE A 123 2.05 -3.46 -5.22
CA ILE A 123 2.66 -2.27 -5.83
C ILE A 123 1.65 -1.13 -5.81
N MET A 124 2.02 -0.03 -5.18
CA MET A 124 1.28 1.21 -5.22
C MET A 124 1.80 2.06 -6.38
N VAL A 125 0.91 2.49 -7.25
CA VAL A 125 1.26 3.28 -8.43
C VAL A 125 0.77 4.71 -8.27
N VAL A 126 1.70 5.64 -8.46
CA VAL A 126 1.39 7.03 -8.71
C VAL A 126 1.66 7.32 -10.18
N PRO A 127 0.64 7.48 -11.02
CA PRO A 127 0.81 7.75 -12.44
C PRO A 127 1.59 9.04 -12.69
N PRO A 128 2.19 9.21 -13.90
CA PRO A 128 2.84 10.47 -14.26
C PRO A 128 1.82 11.61 -14.26
N GLY A 129 2.27 12.81 -13.90
CA GLY A 129 1.47 14.02 -13.97
C GLY A 129 1.12 14.42 -15.40
N PHE A 130 0.16 15.32 -15.54
CA PHE A 130 -0.18 15.95 -16.81
C PHE A 130 0.97 16.80 -17.34
N THR A 131 1.18 16.81 -18.67
CA THR A 131 2.33 17.46 -19.32
C THR A 131 2.44 18.94 -18.98
N ASP A 132 1.32 19.64 -19.02
CA ASP A 132 1.27 21.09 -18.75
C ASP A 132 0.86 21.41 -17.31
N GLY A 133 0.86 20.42 -16.43
CA GLY A 133 0.42 20.58 -15.05
C GLY A 133 -1.07 20.93 -14.89
N LYS A 134 -1.86 20.74 -15.93
CA LYS A 134 -3.29 21.07 -15.97
C LYS A 134 -4.13 19.83 -16.27
N ASP A 135 -5.33 19.81 -15.74
CA ASP A 135 -6.32 18.78 -16.00
C ASP A 135 -6.50 18.55 -17.51
N ASN A 136 -6.25 17.31 -17.96
CA ASN A 136 -6.26 16.93 -19.36
C ASN A 136 -6.87 15.53 -19.52
N LEU A 137 -8.12 15.50 -20.01
CA LEU A 137 -8.85 14.25 -20.21
C LEU A 137 -8.15 13.32 -21.21
N GLY A 138 -7.60 13.85 -22.31
CA GLY A 138 -6.92 13.03 -23.32
C GLY A 138 -5.64 12.37 -22.79
N GLU A 139 -4.89 13.05 -21.91
CA GLU A 139 -3.75 12.42 -21.22
C GLU A 139 -4.22 11.40 -20.19
N PHE A 140 -5.30 11.69 -19.47
CA PHE A 140 -5.87 10.74 -18.53
C PHE A 140 -6.28 9.43 -19.21
N GLU A 141 -6.92 9.46 -20.38
CA GLU A 141 -7.28 8.25 -21.12
C GLU A 141 -6.05 7.39 -21.46
N ARG A 142 -4.94 8.01 -21.80
CA ARG A 142 -3.67 7.30 -22.04
C ARG A 142 -3.09 6.71 -20.75
N ILE A 143 -3.14 7.46 -19.65
CA ILE A 143 -2.73 6.98 -18.32
C ILE A 143 -3.58 5.79 -17.89
N LEU A 144 -4.89 5.87 -18.10
CA LEU A 144 -5.84 4.81 -17.79
C LEU A 144 -5.55 3.52 -18.58
N ALA A 145 -5.20 3.65 -19.86
CA ALA A 145 -4.80 2.50 -20.69
C ALA A 145 -3.54 1.82 -20.15
N HIS A 146 -2.50 2.59 -19.84
CA HIS A 146 -1.28 2.04 -19.22
C HIS A 146 -1.53 1.41 -17.86
N MET A 147 -2.42 1.99 -17.04
CA MET A 147 -2.79 1.40 -15.75
C MET A 147 -3.47 0.04 -15.93
N ARG A 148 -4.39 -0.09 -16.91
CA ARG A 148 -5.02 -1.38 -17.23
C ARG A 148 -3.99 -2.45 -17.60
N GLU A 149 -3.06 -2.10 -18.47
CA GLU A 149 -1.99 -3.01 -18.89
C GLU A 149 -1.14 -3.44 -17.68
N PHE A 150 -0.73 -2.49 -16.86
CA PHE A 150 0.08 -2.77 -15.67
C PHE A 150 -0.65 -3.66 -14.67
N VAL A 151 -1.93 -3.41 -14.40
CA VAL A 151 -2.76 -4.25 -13.51
C VAL A 151 -2.91 -5.66 -14.06
N ALA A 152 -3.12 -5.82 -15.36
CA ALA A 152 -3.21 -7.14 -16.00
C ALA A 152 -1.89 -7.92 -15.88
N MET A 153 -0.74 -7.27 -16.09
CA MET A 153 0.59 -7.85 -15.91
C MET A 153 0.84 -8.26 -14.45
N ALA A 154 0.45 -7.43 -13.49
CA ALA A 154 0.60 -7.68 -12.06
C ALA A 154 -0.26 -8.87 -11.60
N LYS A 155 -1.49 -8.95 -12.08
CA LYS A 155 -2.45 -10.03 -11.78
C LYS A 155 -1.89 -11.41 -12.15
N SER A 156 -1.20 -11.51 -13.30
CA SER A 156 -0.56 -12.77 -13.72
C SER A 156 0.54 -13.25 -12.78
N ARG A 157 1.02 -12.38 -11.89
CA ARG A 157 2.06 -12.65 -10.87
C ARG A 157 1.52 -12.66 -9.44
N SER A 158 0.19 -12.63 -9.28
CA SER A 158 -0.46 -12.54 -7.97
C SER A 158 -0.04 -11.28 -7.16
N ILE A 159 0.32 -10.19 -7.85
CA ILE A 159 0.67 -8.91 -7.25
C ILE A 159 -0.56 -7.99 -7.29
N ILE A 160 -0.93 -7.45 -6.14
CA ILE A 160 -2.01 -6.47 -6.01
C ILE A 160 -1.49 -5.10 -6.45
N VAL A 161 -2.23 -4.41 -7.31
CA VAL A 161 -1.93 -3.02 -7.66
C VAL A 161 -2.89 -2.10 -6.92
N THR A 162 -2.34 -1.04 -6.33
CA THR A 162 -3.12 0.06 -5.78
C THR A 162 -2.78 1.36 -6.50
N VAL A 163 -3.77 2.25 -6.64
CA VAL A 163 -3.57 3.64 -7.05
C VAL A 163 -3.75 4.54 -5.84
N GLU A 164 -2.80 5.44 -5.63
CA GLU A 164 -2.83 6.38 -4.51
C GLU A 164 -3.47 7.71 -4.90
N ASP A 165 -4.26 8.30 -4.00
CA ASP A 165 -4.54 9.72 -4.07
C ASP A 165 -3.25 10.50 -3.87
N PHE A 166 -3.00 11.48 -4.73
CA PHE A 166 -1.71 12.16 -4.75
C PHE A 166 -1.88 13.69 -4.78
N GLY A 167 -1.07 14.38 -3.98
CA GLY A 167 -1.15 15.84 -3.87
C GLY A 167 -0.70 16.58 -5.15
N GLY A 168 -1.22 17.78 -5.34
CA GLY A 168 -0.85 18.70 -6.42
C GLY A 168 -1.74 18.59 -7.67
N THR A 169 -1.93 19.73 -8.34
CA THR A 169 -2.86 19.85 -9.48
C THR A 169 -2.34 19.22 -10.78
N ALA A 170 -1.05 18.93 -10.83
CA ALA A 170 -0.42 18.33 -12.02
C ALA A 170 -0.68 16.82 -12.19
N ASN A 171 -1.27 16.15 -11.19
CA ASN A 171 -1.49 14.71 -11.23
C ASN A 171 -2.97 14.35 -11.27
N CYS A 172 -3.36 13.38 -12.10
CA CYS A 172 -4.75 12.93 -12.19
C CYS A 172 -5.26 12.37 -10.85
N CYS A 173 -4.40 11.78 -10.03
CA CYS A 173 -4.76 11.26 -8.71
C CYS A 173 -5.06 12.33 -7.66
N SER A 174 -4.88 13.63 -7.98
CA SER A 174 -5.36 14.72 -7.15
C SER A 174 -6.87 15.00 -7.34
N TYR A 175 -7.52 14.34 -8.27
CA TYR A 175 -8.92 14.59 -8.60
C TYR A 175 -9.77 13.35 -8.34
N ALA A 176 -10.72 13.44 -7.43
CA ALA A 176 -11.63 12.34 -7.09
C ALA A 176 -12.32 11.75 -8.33
N LYS A 177 -12.67 12.57 -9.33
CA LYS A 177 -13.27 12.12 -10.59
C LYS A 177 -12.43 11.08 -11.33
N TYR A 178 -11.10 11.23 -11.35
CA TYR A 178 -10.19 10.30 -12.02
C TYR A 178 -9.89 9.07 -11.16
N LEU A 179 -9.75 9.24 -9.85
CA LEU A 179 -9.62 8.12 -8.93
C LEU A 179 -10.82 7.17 -9.02
N LYS A 180 -12.04 7.74 -9.06
CA LYS A 180 -13.27 6.95 -9.26
C LYS A 180 -13.24 6.20 -10.60
N ARG A 181 -12.86 6.86 -11.69
CA ARG A 181 -12.77 6.21 -13.00
C ARG A 181 -11.74 5.07 -13.02
N PHE A 182 -10.58 5.24 -12.39
CA PHE A 182 -9.62 4.14 -12.25
C PHE A 182 -10.25 2.94 -11.57
N LEU A 183 -10.96 3.15 -10.48
CA LEU A 183 -11.58 2.06 -9.74
C LEU A 183 -12.78 1.45 -10.48
N ASP A 184 -13.61 2.24 -11.15
CA ASP A 184 -14.77 1.75 -11.90
C ASP A 184 -14.35 0.94 -13.14
N GLU A 185 -13.34 1.42 -13.86
CA GLU A 185 -12.93 0.86 -15.14
C GLU A 185 -11.86 -0.25 -15.03
N ILE A 186 -11.24 -0.43 -13.84
CA ILE A 186 -10.25 -1.47 -13.58
C ILE A 186 -10.64 -2.26 -12.32
N PRO A 187 -11.44 -3.32 -12.44
CA PRO A 187 -11.99 -4.07 -11.31
C PRO A 187 -10.95 -4.67 -10.35
N ASP A 188 -9.77 -5.05 -10.87
CA ASP A 188 -8.69 -5.64 -10.08
C ASP A 188 -7.80 -4.57 -9.38
N LEU A 189 -7.96 -3.28 -9.71
CA LEU A 189 -7.24 -2.20 -9.05
C LEU A 189 -7.85 -1.90 -7.69
N ARG A 190 -7.01 -1.62 -6.70
CA ARG A 190 -7.42 -1.20 -5.36
C ARG A 190 -7.01 0.26 -5.10
N PHE A 191 -7.56 0.84 -4.06
CA PHE A 191 -7.23 2.20 -3.65
C PHE A 191 -6.18 2.18 -2.53
N ALA A 192 -5.08 2.91 -2.70
CA ALA A 192 -4.19 3.27 -1.61
C ALA A 192 -4.65 4.63 -1.09
N LEU A 193 -5.18 4.64 0.10
CA LEU A 193 -5.65 5.84 0.77
C LEU A 193 -4.47 6.51 1.47
N ASP A 194 -4.12 7.72 1.07
CA ASP A 194 -3.21 8.57 1.84
C ASP A 194 -3.99 9.65 2.60
N SER A 195 -3.84 9.68 3.91
CA SER A 195 -4.61 10.59 4.76
C SER A 195 -4.25 12.07 4.58
N GLY A 196 -3.05 12.38 4.09
CA GLY A 196 -2.53 13.74 4.01
C GLY A 196 -2.46 14.33 2.60
N ASN A 197 -2.42 13.52 1.54
CA ASN A 197 -2.21 14.01 0.19
C ASN A 197 -3.32 14.96 -0.30
N LEU A 198 -4.57 14.57 -0.20
CA LEU A 198 -5.69 15.45 -0.57
C LEU A 198 -5.84 16.62 0.40
N TYR A 199 -5.55 16.41 1.68
CA TYR A 199 -5.51 17.49 2.66
C TYR A 199 -4.47 18.54 2.27
N TYR A 200 -3.26 18.11 1.94
CA TYR A 200 -2.17 18.97 1.47
C TYR A 200 -2.53 19.74 0.18
N ALA A 201 -3.31 19.12 -0.70
CA ALA A 201 -3.81 19.76 -1.92
C ALA A 201 -4.96 20.75 -1.67
N GLY A 202 -5.36 21.01 -0.42
CA GLY A 202 -6.51 21.83 -0.06
C GLY A 202 -7.86 21.18 -0.35
N ARG A 203 -7.88 19.84 -0.45
CA ARG A 203 -9.05 19.01 -0.77
C ARG A 203 -9.30 17.94 0.29
N GLY A 204 -9.08 18.29 1.54
CA GLY A 204 -9.23 17.34 2.65
C GLY A 204 -10.63 16.72 2.77
N GLU A 205 -11.66 17.38 2.26
CA GLU A 205 -13.04 16.86 2.23
C GLU A 205 -13.18 15.68 1.24
N ASP A 206 -12.43 15.71 0.12
CA ASP A 206 -12.47 14.67 -0.91
C ASP A 206 -12.02 13.31 -0.36
N ILE A 207 -11.23 13.28 0.71
CA ILE A 207 -10.76 12.03 1.32
C ILE A 207 -11.93 11.20 1.87
N LEU A 208 -12.91 11.83 2.50
CA LEU A 208 -14.09 11.15 3.03
C LEU A 208 -14.98 10.63 1.92
N GLU A 209 -15.10 11.41 0.84
CA GLU A 209 -15.81 10.99 -0.36
C GLU A 209 -15.14 9.77 -1.01
N MET A 210 -13.81 9.80 -1.13
CA MET A 210 -13.05 8.67 -1.69
C MET A 210 -13.10 7.44 -0.79
N MET A 211 -13.04 7.59 0.52
CA MET A 211 -13.21 6.48 1.47
C MET A 211 -14.57 5.80 1.31
N ALA A 212 -15.64 6.59 1.20
CA ALA A 212 -16.99 6.07 1.02
C ALA A 212 -17.13 5.34 -0.32
N PHE A 213 -16.60 5.92 -1.39
CA PHE A 213 -16.62 5.35 -2.74
C PHE A 213 -15.78 4.06 -2.82
N ALA A 214 -14.58 4.07 -2.25
CA ALA A 214 -13.66 2.94 -2.30
C ALA A 214 -13.92 1.88 -1.22
N LYS A 215 -15.04 1.96 -0.49
CA LYS A 215 -15.39 0.98 0.55
C LYS A 215 -15.32 -0.44 0.01
N GLY A 216 -14.56 -1.30 0.71
CA GLY A 216 -14.29 -2.69 0.27
C GLY A 216 -13.23 -2.82 -0.84
N ARG A 217 -12.69 -1.70 -1.33
CA ARG A 217 -11.62 -1.68 -2.34
C ARG A 217 -10.34 -0.98 -1.87
N ILE A 218 -10.29 -0.51 -0.62
CA ILE A 218 -9.05 -0.03 -0.02
C ILE A 218 -8.08 -1.21 0.07
N GLY A 219 -6.90 -1.07 -0.50
CA GLY A 219 -5.86 -2.09 -0.53
C GLY A 219 -4.62 -1.73 0.28
N HIS A 220 -4.45 -0.44 0.62
CA HIS A 220 -3.34 0.08 1.41
C HIS A 220 -3.71 1.40 2.06
N VAL A 221 -3.06 1.75 3.18
CA VAL A 221 -3.30 3.03 3.87
C VAL A 221 -1.97 3.65 4.24
N HIS A 222 -1.73 4.88 3.78
CA HIS A 222 -0.63 5.73 4.21
C HIS A 222 -1.14 6.77 5.20
N LEU A 223 -0.37 6.98 6.25
CA LEU A 223 -0.68 7.94 7.29
C LEU A 223 0.46 8.93 7.42
N LYS A 224 0.14 10.19 7.25
CA LYS A 224 1.01 11.33 7.50
C LYS A 224 0.23 12.46 8.14
N ASP A 225 0.92 13.33 8.84
CA ASP A 225 0.30 14.50 9.42
C ASP A 225 1.07 15.76 9.09
N GLN A 226 0.38 16.87 9.05
CA GLN A 226 0.93 18.15 8.62
C GLN A 226 0.65 19.24 9.64
N SER A 227 1.57 20.20 9.73
CA SER A 227 1.43 21.37 10.59
C SER A 227 0.09 22.07 10.36
N LYS A 228 -0.50 22.54 11.45
CA LYS A 228 -1.71 23.37 11.42
C LYS A 228 -1.45 24.77 10.85
N ASP A 229 -0.20 25.22 10.93
CA ASP A 229 0.14 26.61 10.66
C ASP A 229 0.43 26.87 9.18
N ASP A 230 1.09 25.95 8.47
CA ASP A 230 1.53 26.16 7.09
C ASP A 230 1.15 25.06 6.09
N ASN A 231 0.58 23.96 6.54
CA ASN A 231 0.20 22.78 5.74
C ASN A 231 1.35 22.12 4.95
N ARG A 232 2.61 22.50 5.20
CA ARG A 232 3.77 22.06 4.41
C ARG A 232 4.78 21.24 5.21
N GLY A 233 4.87 21.50 6.51
CA GLY A 233 5.73 20.75 7.42
C GLY A 233 5.04 19.48 7.88
N TYR A 234 5.76 18.36 7.87
CA TYR A 234 5.29 17.12 8.49
C TYR A 234 5.50 17.17 9.99
N VAL A 235 4.52 16.67 10.72
CA VAL A 235 4.55 16.57 12.18
C VAL A 235 4.21 15.15 12.61
N THR A 236 4.48 14.84 13.87
CA THR A 236 4.09 13.56 14.50
C THR A 236 2.60 13.30 14.28
N LEU A 237 2.26 12.08 13.91
CA LEU A 237 0.88 11.64 13.71
C LEU A 237 -0.01 12.03 14.91
N GLY A 238 -1.14 12.66 14.63
CA GLY A 238 -2.10 13.18 15.63
C GLY A 238 -1.77 14.55 16.20
N MET A 239 -0.64 15.16 15.81
CA MET A 239 -0.26 16.51 16.25
C MET A 239 -0.63 17.61 15.25
N GLY A 240 -0.96 17.24 14.03
CA GLY A 240 -1.24 18.12 12.92
C GLY A 240 -2.71 18.42 12.70
N ALA A 241 -3.00 18.80 11.46
CA ALA A 241 -4.33 19.20 11.01
C ALA A 241 -5.10 18.07 10.29
N VAL A 242 -4.40 17.02 9.86
CA VAL A 242 -5.03 15.90 9.15
C VAL A 242 -5.91 15.10 10.13
N PRO A 243 -7.16 14.77 9.77
CA PRO A 243 -8.07 14.05 10.66
C PRO A 243 -7.76 12.53 10.73
N ASN A 244 -6.49 12.20 11.00
CA ASN A 244 -5.97 10.84 10.95
C ASN A 244 -6.73 9.86 11.84
N GLU A 245 -7.13 10.26 13.06
CA GLU A 245 -7.91 9.41 13.95
C GLU A 245 -9.24 9.00 13.32
N ARG A 246 -9.93 9.95 12.70
CA ARG A 246 -11.19 9.70 12.00
C ARG A 246 -10.98 8.76 10.82
N VAL A 247 -9.96 9.03 9.99
CA VAL A 247 -9.61 8.20 8.83
C VAL A 247 -9.36 6.76 9.26
N VAL A 248 -8.50 6.55 10.26
CA VAL A 248 -8.17 5.20 10.77
C VAL A 248 -9.41 4.49 11.29
N LYS A 249 -10.26 5.16 12.07
CA LYS A 249 -11.48 4.57 12.65
C LYS A 249 -12.50 4.19 11.57
N GLU A 250 -12.74 5.06 10.60
CA GLU A 250 -13.69 4.81 9.51
C GLU A 250 -13.20 3.70 8.57
N VAL A 251 -11.91 3.68 8.24
CA VAL A 251 -11.30 2.60 7.44
C VAL A 251 -11.40 1.26 8.17
N ALA A 252 -11.04 1.21 9.44
CA ALA A 252 -11.15 -0.02 10.23
C ALA A 252 -12.61 -0.49 10.37
N ALA A 253 -13.56 0.44 10.58
CA ALA A 253 -14.99 0.13 10.65
C ALA A 253 -15.58 -0.35 9.31
N SER A 254 -14.91 -0.07 8.18
CA SER A 254 -15.31 -0.60 6.87
C SER A 254 -14.99 -2.08 6.65
N GLY A 255 -14.30 -2.72 7.60
CA GLY A 255 -13.83 -4.10 7.51
C GLY A 255 -12.44 -4.24 6.89
N TYR A 256 -11.69 -3.14 6.72
CA TYR A 256 -10.31 -3.19 6.26
C TYR A 256 -9.41 -3.82 7.32
N ASP A 257 -8.70 -4.87 6.94
CA ASP A 257 -7.76 -5.62 7.78
C ASP A 257 -6.31 -5.57 7.25
N GLY A 258 -6.04 -4.65 6.31
CA GLY A 258 -4.73 -4.49 5.68
C GLY A 258 -3.76 -3.62 6.49
N TRP A 259 -2.73 -3.15 5.80
CA TRP A 259 -1.61 -2.42 6.37
C TRP A 259 -1.90 -0.92 6.53
N TYR A 260 -1.46 -0.39 7.67
CA TYR A 260 -1.39 1.05 7.95
C TYR A 260 0.09 1.44 8.02
N THR A 261 0.53 2.26 7.08
CA THR A 261 1.94 2.65 6.90
C THR A 261 2.17 4.08 7.36
N LEU A 262 3.11 4.29 8.27
CA LEU A 262 3.61 5.62 8.63
C LEU A 262 4.57 6.11 7.54
N GLU A 263 4.29 7.27 6.94
CA GLU A 263 5.02 7.71 5.74
C GLU A 263 6.22 8.61 6.05
N ASN A 264 6.10 9.56 6.97
CA ASN A 264 7.11 10.60 7.18
C ASN A 264 7.80 10.48 8.53
N PRO A 265 9.13 10.22 8.57
CA PRO A 265 9.90 10.31 9.80
C PRO A 265 10.06 11.76 10.25
N VAL A 266 9.81 12.04 11.52
CA VAL A 266 9.87 13.40 12.09
C VAL A 266 10.84 13.44 13.28
N GLY A 267 11.64 14.48 13.36
CA GLY A 267 12.50 14.79 14.51
C GLY A 267 13.41 13.64 14.96
N ASP A 268 13.35 13.27 16.23
CA ASP A 268 13.96 12.04 16.75
C ASP A 268 13.09 10.83 16.36
N VAL A 269 13.43 10.23 15.23
CA VAL A 269 12.57 9.25 14.54
C VAL A 269 12.27 8.02 15.40
N LEU A 270 13.21 7.56 16.23
CA LEU A 270 12.97 6.41 17.09
C LEU A 270 11.92 6.73 18.17
N ASN A 271 12.10 7.83 18.88
CA ASN A 271 11.18 8.24 19.94
C ASN A 271 9.82 8.65 19.37
N ASP A 272 9.82 9.26 18.20
CA ASP A 272 8.60 9.63 17.48
C ASP A 272 7.85 8.39 17.01
N SER A 273 8.53 7.38 16.48
CA SER A 273 7.93 6.09 16.10
C SER A 273 7.23 5.39 17.27
N VAL A 274 7.81 5.43 18.47
CA VAL A 274 7.14 4.88 19.69
C VAL A 274 5.78 5.53 19.89
N ARG A 275 5.71 6.85 19.78
CA ARG A 275 4.46 7.62 19.97
C ARG A 275 3.45 7.34 18.85
N GLN A 276 3.87 7.39 17.60
CA GLN A 276 3.00 7.17 16.44
C GLN A 276 2.41 5.75 16.43
N VAL A 277 3.23 4.73 16.67
CA VAL A 277 2.77 3.33 16.73
C VAL A 277 1.80 3.10 17.89
N ALA A 278 2.10 3.65 19.08
CA ALA A 278 1.20 3.54 20.24
C ALA A 278 -0.16 4.22 19.96
N LEU A 279 -0.12 5.40 19.37
CA LEU A 279 -1.33 6.15 19.01
C LEU A 279 -2.18 5.40 17.98
N LEU A 280 -1.56 4.92 16.91
CA LEU A 280 -2.24 4.14 15.88
C LEU A 280 -2.87 2.87 16.45
N LYS A 281 -2.15 2.12 17.29
CA LYS A 281 -2.70 0.95 18.01
C LYS A 281 -3.92 1.32 18.85
N SER A 282 -3.89 2.47 19.52
CA SER A 282 -5.02 2.94 20.33
C SER A 282 -6.28 3.24 19.49
N TRP A 283 -6.12 3.88 18.33
CA TRP A 283 -7.21 4.17 17.41
C TRP A 283 -7.84 2.90 16.81
N LEU A 284 -6.99 1.95 16.40
CA LEU A 284 -7.43 0.67 15.86
C LEU A 284 -8.17 -0.18 16.92
N ALA A 285 -7.69 -0.19 18.16
CA ALA A 285 -8.37 -0.85 19.26
C ALA A 285 -9.74 -0.20 19.59
N ALA A 286 -9.83 1.12 19.50
CA ALA A 286 -11.09 1.85 19.70
C ALA A 286 -12.10 1.51 18.60
N ALA A 287 -11.66 1.47 17.33
CA ALA A 287 -12.52 1.11 16.19
C ALA A 287 -13.11 -0.31 16.32
N ARG A 288 -12.30 -1.28 16.73
CA ARG A 288 -12.76 -2.68 16.97
C ARG A 288 -13.83 -2.77 18.05
N ARG A 289 -13.67 -2.03 19.15
CA ARG A 289 -14.69 -2.02 20.23
C ARG A 289 -16.03 -1.46 19.76
N SER A 290 -16.02 -0.41 18.96
CA SER A 290 -17.24 0.20 18.39
C SER A 290 -17.97 -0.75 17.42
N GLY A 291 -17.24 -1.54 16.63
CA GLY A 291 -17.79 -2.54 15.72
C GLY A 291 -18.48 -3.70 16.46
N CYS A 292 -17.92 -4.15 17.57
CA CYS A 292 -18.52 -5.22 18.39
C CYS A 292 -19.81 -4.76 19.12
N ALA A 293 -19.88 -3.51 19.55
CA ALA A 293 -21.07 -2.99 20.25
C ALA A 293 -22.30 -2.85 19.32
N GLY A 294 -22.08 -2.62 18.02
CA GLY A 294 -23.18 -2.51 17.04
C GLY A 294 -23.81 -3.84 16.64
N SER A 295 -23.10 -4.96 16.81
CA SER A 295 -23.60 -6.29 16.40
C SER A 295 -24.51 -6.97 17.45
N THR A 296 -24.52 -6.48 18.70
CA THR A 296 -25.33 -7.07 19.80
C THR A 296 -26.73 -6.46 19.93
N SER A 297 -27.06 -5.39 19.21
CA SER A 297 -28.36 -4.72 19.30
C SER A 297 -29.39 -5.16 18.24
N GLY A 298 -29.05 -6.15 17.39
CA GLY A 298 -29.90 -6.60 16.27
C GLY A 298 -30.77 -7.85 16.53
N ASN A 299 -30.85 -8.36 17.78
CA ASN A 299 -31.66 -9.53 18.11
C ASN A 299 -32.55 -9.24 19.37
N ARG A 300 -33.56 -8.43 19.16
CA ARG A 300 -34.73 -8.41 20.04
C ARG A 300 -36.01 -8.17 19.25
#